data_87f5a45dd461daa47184fc181d8be700
#
_entry.id   87f5a45dd461daa47184fc181d8be700
#
_cell.length_a   1.000
_cell.length_b   1.000
_cell.length_c   1.000
_cell.angle_alpha   90.00
_cell.angle_beta   90.00
_cell.angle_gamma   90.00
#
_symmetry.space_group_name_H-M   'P 1'
#
loop_
_entity.id
_entity.type
_entity.pdbx_description
1 polymer ?
#
loop_
_entity_poly.entity_id
_entity_poly.type
_entity_poly.pdbx_seq_one_letter_code
_entity_poly.pdbx_strand_id
1 'polypeptide(L)'
;DLGYVEGTPALIRYEYNYNENSLFTNSEDVAAYNDPGALYLEKTMNAFSTYSGSRHYHVGSSGLLESNDPYVAGPAEIVVTVKKALTVKKTDASGRENGKTEVIPVGTKLYFYITDNESYVIFRYDGDQYGKVSMYNSDWPQKINGEELESVLDGLIFAG
;
A
#
# COMPACT_ATOMS: atom_id res chain seq x y z
N ASP A 1 21.61 -3.19 11.18
CA ASP A 1 22.38 -2.13 10.52
C ASP A 1 22.95 -2.67 9.21
N LEU A 2 22.47 -2.16 8.09
CA LEU A 2 23.02 -2.52 6.77
C LEU A 2 24.32 -1.75 6.48
N GLY A 3 24.62 -0.81 7.31
CA GLY A 3 25.87 -0.12 7.28
C GLY A 3 26.05 0.86 6.14
N TYR A 4 27.29 0.97 5.75
CA TYR A 4 27.79 1.95 4.80
C TYR A 4 28.23 1.27 3.51
N VAL A 5 27.81 1.83 2.39
CA VAL A 5 28.29 1.40 1.07
C VAL A 5 29.30 2.42 0.58
N GLU A 6 30.55 1.99 0.39
CA GLU A 6 31.63 2.84 -0.06
C GLU A 6 31.34 3.42 -1.44
N GLY A 7 31.58 4.69 -1.63
CA GLY A 7 31.29 5.41 -2.86
C GLY A 7 29.85 5.92 -2.96
N THR A 8 29.02 5.57 -2.02
CA THR A 8 27.64 6.09 -1.94
C THR A 8 27.65 7.40 -1.17
N PRO A 9 27.05 8.50 -1.70
CA PRO A 9 27.09 9.80 -1.04
C PRO A 9 26.29 9.85 0.27
N ALA A 10 25.44 8.89 0.50
CA ALA A 10 24.64 8.78 1.70
C ALA A 10 24.91 7.44 2.39
N LEU A 11 24.84 7.46 3.72
CA LEU A 11 24.94 6.25 4.52
C LEU A 11 23.70 5.40 4.32
N ILE A 12 23.89 4.14 3.96
CA ILE A 12 22.84 3.16 4.00
C ILE A 12 22.78 2.60 5.39
N ARG A 13 21.92 3.16 6.20
CA ARG A 13 21.68 2.70 7.55
C ARG A 13 20.22 2.35 7.69
N TYR A 14 19.95 1.08 7.84
CA TYR A 14 18.60 0.55 7.93
C TYR A 14 18.54 -0.47 9.07
N GLU A 15 17.62 -0.25 9.99
CA GLU A 15 17.30 -1.24 11.00
C GLU A 15 16.24 -2.16 10.46
N TYR A 16 16.51 -3.47 10.45
CA TYR A 16 15.55 -4.43 9.93
C TYR A 16 14.25 -4.33 10.70
N ASN A 17 13.18 -4.17 9.96
CA ASN A 17 11.84 -4.13 10.49
C ASN A 17 11.07 -5.32 9.91
N TYR A 18 10.48 -6.13 10.75
CA TYR A 18 9.68 -7.28 10.32
C TYR A 18 8.51 -6.92 9.42
N ASN A 19 8.09 -5.66 9.42
CA ASN A 19 7.06 -5.15 8.54
C ASN A 19 7.57 -4.79 7.14
N GLU A 20 8.88 -4.78 6.93
CA GLU A 20 9.51 -4.53 5.65
C GLU A 20 10.16 -5.82 5.15
N ASN A 21 9.78 -6.24 3.96
CA ASN A 21 10.17 -7.55 3.43
C ASN A 21 11.36 -7.52 2.48
N SER A 22 11.71 -6.36 1.97
CA SER A 22 12.81 -6.22 1.01
C SER A 22 13.84 -5.25 1.51
N LEU A 23 15.09 -5.62 1.32
CA LEU A 23 16.26 -4.80 1.58
C LEU A 23 17.13 -4.77 0.34
N PHE A 24 18.11 -3.87 0.29
CA PHE A 24 19.07 -3.83 -0.80
C PHE A 24 19.93 -5.08 -0.81
N THR A 25 19.98 -5.76 -1.91
CA THR A 25 20.71 -7.02 -2.05
C THR A 25 21.69 -7.04 -3.22
N ASN A 26 21.64 -6.04 -4.09
CA ASN A 26 22.44 -6.00 -5.29
C ASN A 26 22.90 -4.57 -5.65
N SER A 27 23.72 -4.47 -6.70
CA SER A 27 24.29 -3.20 -7.13
C SER A 27 23.24 -2.23 -7.74
N GLU A 28 22.15 -2.76 -8.26
CA GLU A 28 21.07 -1.92 -8.80
C GLU A 28 20.33 -1.20 -7.68
N ASP A 29 20.11 -1.88 -6.57
CA ASP A 29 19.52 -1.26 -5.38
C ASP A 29 20.41 -0.14 -4.84
N VAL A 30 21.72 -0.35 -4.85
CA VAL A 30 22.69 0.67 -4.43
C VAL A 30 22.67 1.86 -5.39
N ALA A 31 22.57 1.62 -6.68
CA ALA A 31 22.47 2.68 -7.68
C ALA A 31 21.18 3.50 -7.49
N ALA A 32 20.06 2.84 -7.21
CA ALA A 32 18.79 3.50 -6.90
C ALA A 32 18.89 4.34 -5.64
N TYR A 33 19.66 3.91 -4.65
CA TYR A 33 19.88 4.66 -3.42
C TYR A 33 20.60 5.99 -3.64
N ASN A 34 21.47 6.08 -4.63
CA ASN A 34 22.15 7.33 -5.00
C ASN A 34 21.21 8.37 -5.60
N ASP A 35 20.03 7.96 -6.04
CA ASP A 35 18.95 8.84 -6.44
C ASP A 35 17.79 8.65 -5.47
N PRO A 36 17.68 9.49 -4.42
CA PRO A 36 16.63 9.35 -3.42
C PRO A 36 15.20 9.35 -4.00
N GLY A 37 15.01 9.93 -5.18
CA GLY A 37 13.73 9.94 -5.88
C GLY A 37 13.34 8.59 -6.45
N ALA A 38 14.27 7.64 -6.55
CA ALA A 38 14.05 6.33 -7.17
C ALA A 38 14.05 5.16 -6.17
N LEU A 39 14.19 5.42 -4.88
CA LEU A 39 14.28 4.37 -3.88
C LEU A 39 12.91 3.87 -3.44
N TYR A 40 12.65 2.57 -3.70
CA TYR A 40 11.43 1.89 -3.28
C TYR A 40 11.77 0.64 -2.47
N LEU A 41 10.98 0.37 -1.43
CA LEU A 41 11.02 -0.89 -0.70
C LEU A 41 9.65 -1.55 -0.78
N GLU A 42 9.68 -2.87 -0.99
CA GLU A 42 8.48 -3.69 -1.00
C GLU A 42 8.14 -4.19 0.41
N LYS A 43 6.86 -4.36 0.63
CA LYS A 43 6.32 -4.90 1.87
C LYS A 43 5.13 -5.79 1.57
N THR A 44 4.98 -6.88 2.33
CA THR A 44 3.74 -7.64 2.36
C THR A 44 2.68 -6.87 3.13
N MET A 45 1.60 -6.55 2.44
CA MET A 45 0.48 -5.81 3.00
C MET A 45 -0.59 -6.75 3.50
N ASN A 46 -1.25 -6.37 4.58
CA ASN A 46 -2.44 -7.04 5.11
C ASN A 46 -3.57 -6.02 5.28
N ALA A 47 -3.87 -5.32 4.21
CA ALA A 47 -4.94 -4.33 4.16
C ALA A 47 -6.14 -4.91 3.40
N PHE A 48 -7.04 -5.55 4.11
CA PHE A 48 -8.18 -6.37 3.67
C PHE A 48 -7.79 -7.70 3.04
N SER A 49 -6.63 -7.80 2.43
CA SER A 49 -6.13 -8.99 1.77
C SER A 49 -4.61 -8.99 1.86
N THR A 50 -3.99 -10.12 1.56
CA THR A 50 -2.53 -10.22 1.53
C THR A 50 -2.04 -9.97 0.10
N TYR A 51 -1.22 -8.96 -0.07
CA TYR A 51 -0.62 -8.59 -1.36
C TYR A 51 0.67 -7.81 -1.15
N SER A 52 1.43 -7.67 -2.21
CA SER A 52 2.65 -6.87 -2.19
C SER A 52 2.36 -5.41 -2.45
N GLY A 53 3.03 -4.53 -1.73
CA GLY A 53 2.99 -3.10 -1.94
C GLY A 53 4.37 -2.49 -1.79
N SER A 54 4.56 -1.31 -2.34
CA SER A 54 5.82 -0.58 -2.23
C SER A 54 5.57 0.89 -1.97
N ARG A 55 6.53 1.53 -1.39
CA ARG A 55 6.53 2.99 -1.24
C ARG A 55 7.91 3.56 -1.43
N HIS A 56 7.93 4.83 -1.70
CA HIS A 56 9.13 5.61 -1.91
C HIS A 56 9.73 6.05 -0.60
N TYR A 57 11.04 5.94 -0.46
CA TYR A 57 11.79 6.33 0.73
C TYR A 57 12.83 7.38 0.42
N HIS A 58 13.22 8.12 1.45
CA HIS A 58 14.37 9.00 1.45
C HIS A 58 15.18 8.81 2.72
N VAL A 59 16.41 9.29 2.72
CA VAL A 59 17.26 9.26 3.91
C VAL A 59 16.94 10.48 4.76
N GLY A 60 16.49 10.24 5.98
CA GLY A 60 16.21 11.30 6.93
C GLY A 60 17.47 11.89 7.57
N SER A 61 17.27 12.91 8.38
CA SER A 61 18.36 13.59 9.10
C SER A 61 19.12 12.70 10.08
N SER A 62 18.49 11.62 10.54
CA SER A 62 19.11 10.61 11.40
C SER A 62 19.99 9.61 10.64
N GLY A 63 20.00 9.64 9.30
CA GLY A 63 20.64 8.65 8.46
C GLY A 63 19.83 7.38 8.25
N LEU A 64 18.59 7.33 8.74
CA LEU A 64 17.68 6.21 8.54
C LEU A 64 16.77 6.47 7.35
N LEU A 65 16.25 5.39 6.76
CA LEU A 65 15.25 5.50 5.71
C LEU A 65 13.91 5.94 6.30
N GLU A 66 13.30 6.91 5.68
CA GLU A 66 12.02 7.48 6.09
C GLU A 66 11.08 7.61 4.89
N SER A 67 9.79 7.46 5.15
CA SER A 67 8.76 7.73 4.15
C SER A 67 7.45 8.13 4.82
N ASN A 68 6.80 9.12 4.26
CA ASN A 68 5.44 9.51 4.61
C ASN A 68 4.45 9.13 3.49
N ASP A 69 4.93 8.51 2.43
CA ASP A 69 4.08 8.11 1.32
C ASP A 69 3.27 6.87 1.67
N PRO A 70 2.08 6.73 1.13
CA PRO A 70 1.33 5.49 1.24
C PRO A 70 1.99 4.40 0.38
N TYR A 71 1.56 3.16 0.59
CA TYR A 71 1.98 2.03 -0.23
C TYR A 71 1.12 1.96 -1.49
N VAL A 72 1.76 1.63 -2.61
CA VAL A 72 1.09 1.34 -3.88
C VAL A 72 1.15 -0.17 -4.10
N ALA A 73 -0.01 -0.79 -4.31
CA ALA A 73 -0.11 -2.23 -4.54
C ALA A 73 0.52 -2.60 -5.90
N GLY A 74 1.16 -3.74 -5.94
CA GLY A 74 1.75 -4.27 -7.16
C GLY A 74 3.09 -4.96 -6.91
N PRO A 75 3.73 -5.50 -7.98
CA PRO A 75 3.32 -5.40 -9.39
C PRO A 75 2.14 -6.31 -9.79
N ALA A 76 1.85 -7.36 -9.02
CA ALA A 76 0.70 -8.21 -9.30
C ALA A 76 -0.61 -7.51 -8.94
N GLU A 77 -1.57 -7.53 -9.85
CA GLU A 77 -2.90 -6.99 -9.58
C GLU A 77 -3.69 -7.99 -8.73
N ILE A 78 -4.24 -7.50 -7.63
CA ILE A 78 -5.14 -8.28 -6.78
C ILE A 78 -6.53 -7.69 -6.91
N VAL A 79 -7.47 -8.54 -7.27
CA VAL A 79 -8.84 -8.16 -7.55
C VAL A 79 -9.79 -8.83 -6.56
N VAL A 80 -10.76 -8.05 -6.10
CA VAL A 80 -11.90 -8.53 -5.29
C VAL A 80 -13.20 -8.10 -5.95
N THR A 81 -14.29 -8.74 -5.59
CA THR A 81 -15.61 -8.44 -6.14
C THR A 81 -16.53 -7.93 -5.04
N VAL A 82 -17.29 -6.89 -5.33
CA VAL A 82 -18.25 -6.33 -4.39
C VAL A 82 -19.43 -7.28 -4.23
N LYS A 83 -19.69 -7.72 -3.01
CA LYS A 83 -20.84 -8.58 -2.63
C LYS A 83 -22.02 -7.78 -2.10
N LYS A 84 -21.76 -6.63 -1.52
CA LYS A 84 -22.72 -5.70 -0.95
C LYS A 84 -22.36 -4.31 -1.40
N ALA A 85 -23.35 -3.52 -1.84
CA ALA A 85 -23.14 -2.16 -2.31
C ALA A 85 -22.21 -1.39 -1.36
N LEU A 86 -21.16 -0.82 -1.90
CA LEU A 86 -20.07 -0.20 -1.14
C LEU A 86 -20.01 1.30 -1.39
N THR A 87 -20.13 2.08 -0.33
CA THR A 87 -19.96 3.54 -0.43
C THR A 87 -18.46 3.87 -0.33
N VAL A 88 -17.97 4.63 -1.29
CA VAL A 88 -16.59 5.09 -1.33
C VAL A 88 -16.52 6.61 -1.39
N LYS A 89 -15.44 7.16 -0.88
CA LYS A 89 -15.07 8.56 -1.13
C LYS A 89 -14.25 8.62 -2.41
N LYS A 90 -14.66 9.43 -3.36
CA LYS A 90 -13.97 9.54 -4.64
C LYS A 90 -12.61 10.21 -4.47
N THR A 91 -11.61 9.66 -5.14
CA THR A 91 -10.27 10.25 -5.20
C THR A 91 -9.80 10.40 -6.64
N ASP A 92 -8.73 11.14 -6.84
CA ASP A 92 -7.95 11.09 -8.07
C ASP A 92 -6.92 9.94 -8.02
N ALA A 93 -6.14 9.80 -9.10
CA ALA A 93 -5.11 8.74 -9.18
C ALA A 93 -3.99 8.90 -8.15
N SER A 94 -3.82 10.06 -7.55
CA SER A 94 -2.84 10.29 -6.49
C SER A 94 -3.38 9.95 -5.09
N GLY A 95 -4.66 9.64 -4.99
CA GLY A 95 -5.33 9.36 -3.72
C GLY A 95 -5.93 10.57 -3.03
N ARG A 96 -5.96 11.71 -3.69
CA ARG A 96 -6.56 12.94 -3.14
C ARG A 96 -8.07 12.90 -3.27
N GLU A 97 -8.76 13.07 -2.15
CA GLU A 97 -10.22 13.14 -2.13
C GLU A 97 -10.74 14.39 -2.86
N ASN A 98 -11.83 14.24 -3.60
CA ASN A 98 -12.48 15.34 -4.32
C ASN A 98 -13.79 15.83 -3.66
N GLY A 99 -14.11 15.32 -2.48
CA GLY A 99 -15.32 15.67 -1.73
C GLY A 99 -16.59 14.96 -2.19
N LYS A 100 -16.52 14.09 -3.19
CA LYS A 100 -17.65 13.32 -3.71
C LYS A 100 -17.65 11.91 -3.13
N THR A 101 -18.82 11.31 -3.07
CA THR A 101 -19.01 9.90 -2.71
C THR A 101 -19.71 9.18 -3.86
N GLU A 102 -19.53 7.87 -3.91
CA GLU A 102 -20.19 7.01 -4.88
C GLU A 102 -20.55 5.69 -4.20
N VAL A 103 -21.66 5.11 -4.63
CA VAL A 103 -22.05 3.76 -4.23
C VAL A 103 -21.69 2.81 -5.36
N ILE A 104 -20.76 1.91 -5.06
CA ILE A 104 -20.29 0.90 -6.01
C ILE A 104 -21.27 -0.28 -5.95
N PRO A 105 -21.85 -0.69 -7.09
CA PRO A 105 -22.82 -1.78 -7.09
C PRO A 105 -22.19 -3.15 -6.89
N VAL A 106 -23.00 -4.10 -6.45
CA VAL A 106 -22.64 -5.51 -6.36
C VAL A 106 -22.18 -6.03 -7.72
N GLY A 107 -21.13 -6.84 -7.71
CA GLY A 107 -20.54 -7.42 -8.91
C GLY A 107 -19.40 -6.61 -9.52
N THR A 108 -19.16 -5.39 -9.05
CA THR A 108 -18.04 -4.58 -9.51
C THR A 108 -16.72 -5.18 -9.05
N LYS A 109 -15.75 -5.24 -9.94
CA LYS A 109 -14.37 -5.66 -9.61
C LYS A 109 -13.58 -4.47 -9.11
N LEU A 110 -12.94 -4.65 -7.97
CA LEU A 110 -12.08 -3.66 -7.34
C LEU A 110 -10.64 -4.18 -7.35
N TYR A 111 -9.73 -3.30 -7.76
CA TYR A 111 -8.30 -3.57 -7.73
C TYR A 111 -7.67 -2.80 -6.57
N PHE A 112 -6.91 -3.47 -5.72
CA PHE A 112 -6.16 -2.79 -4.67
C PHE A 112 -5.16 -1.83 -5.29
N TYR A 113 -5.11 -0.60 -4.80
CA TYR A 113 -4.30 0.44 -5.43
C TYR A 113 -3.38 1.16 -4.44
N ILE A 114 -3.93 1.89 -3.47
CA ILE A 114 -3.14 2.63 -2.47
C ILE A 114 -3.68 2.32 -1.08
N THR A 115 -2.78 2.23 -0.11
CA THR A 115 -3.16 2.09 1.30
C THR A 115 -2.06 2.64 2.20
N ASP A 116 -2.44 3.16 3.37
CA ASP A 116 -1.47 3.44 4.44
C ASP A 116 -1.16 2.18 5.27
N ASN A 117 -1.80 1.05 4.96
CA ASN A 117 -1.75 -0.20 5.70
C ASN A 117 -2.28 -0.10 7.14
N GLU A 118 -3.05 0.90 7.44
CA GLU A 118 -3.48 1.22 8.81
C GLU A 118 -4.94 1.63 8.91
N SER A 119 -5.36 2.62 8.12
CA SER A 119 -6.66 3.27 8.29
C SER A 119 -7.51 3.36 7.04
N TYR A 120 -6.97 3.15 5.86
CA TYR A 120 -7.73 3.21 4.62
C TYR A 120 -7.15 2.34 3.51
N VAL A 121 -8.00 2.05 2.53
CA VAL A 121 -7.63 1.44 1.26
C VAL A 121 -8.30 2.22 0.13
N ILE A 122 -7.57 2.48 -0.93
CA ILE A 122 -8.10 3.03 -2.17
C ILE A 122 -8.11 1.93 -3.21
N PHE A 123 -9.26 1.72 -3.83
CA PHE A 123 -9.44 0.78 -4.94
C PHE A 123 -9.51 1.52 -6.26
N ARG A 124 -9.00 0.88 -7.30
CA ARG A 124 -9.27 1.26 -8.70
C ARG A 124 -10.39 0.37 -9.25
N TYR A 125 -11.30 0.93 -10.00
CA TYR A 125 -12.42 0.21 -10.63
C TYR A 125 -12.86 0.94 -11.90
N ASP A 126 -13.61 0.25 -12.74
CA ASP A 126 -14.13 0.80 -14.00
C ASP A 126 -13.06 1.54 -14.83
N GLY A 127 -11.85 0.95 -14.88
CA GLY A 127 -10.71 1.50 -15.60
C GLY A 127 -9.91 2.53 -14.81
N ASP A 128 -10.43 3.72 -14.65
CA ASP A 128 -9.73 4.87 -14.06
C ASP A 128 -10.49 5.56 -12.92
N GLN A 129 -11.45 4.87 -12.31
CA GLN A 129 -12.15 5.37 -11.14
C GLN A 129 -11.43 4.91 -9.88
N TYR A 130 -11.41 5.77 -8.87
CA TYR A 130 -10.74 5.53 -7.60
C TYR A 130 -11.66 5.84 -6.45
N GLY A 131 -11.72 4.94 -5.50
CA GLY A 131 -12.56 5.09 -4.32
C GLY A 131 -11.86 4.67 -3.05
N LYS A 132 -11.96 5.50 -2.03
CA LYS A 132 -11.35 5.31 -0.73
C LYS A 132 -12.38 4.80 0.27
N VAL A 133 -12.00 3.79 1.02
CA VAL A 133 -12.80 3.25 2.13
C VAL A 133 -11.98 3.27 3.41
N SER A 134 -12.66 3.31 4.55
CA SER A 134 -12.01 3.21 5.85
C SER A 134 -11.72 1.75 6.18
N MET A 135 -10.55 1.51 6.78
CA MET A 135 -10.13 0.21 7.29
C MET A 135 -10.00 0.30 8.80
N TYR A 136 -10.75 -0.51 9.51
CA TYR A 136 -10.66 -0.62 10.97
C TYR A 136 -9.85 -1.84 11.35
N ASN A 137 -8.71 -1.59 11.98
CA ASN A 137 -7.66 -2.57 12.26
C ASN A 137 -7.66 -3.06 13.71
N SER A 138 -8.61 -2.59 14.53
CA SER A 138 -8.67 -2.95 15.94
C SER A 138 -9.02 -4.41 16.20
N ASP A 139 -9.69 -5.05 15.23
CA ASP A 139 -10.13 -6.43 15.32
C ASP A 139 -9.66 -7.22 14.09
N TRP A 140 -9.56 -8.52 14.23
CA TRP A 140 -9.29 -9.41 13.11
C TRP A 140 -10.50 -10.35 12.90
N PRO A 141 -11.02 -10.49 11.67
CA PRO A 141 -10.61 -9.74 10.47
C PRO A 141 -10.98 -8.25 10.52
N GLN A 142 -10.27 -7.47 9.73
CA GLN A 142 -10.49 -6.03 9.62
C GLN A 142 -11.90 -5.71 9.14
N LYS A 143 -12.37 -4.50 9.42
CA LYS A 143 -13.68 -4.02 8.95
C LYS A 143 -13.52 -2.95 7.89
N ILE A 144 -14.36 -3.03 6.86
CA ILE A 144 -14.45 -2.06 5.77
C ILE A 144 -15.62 -1.11 6.03
N ASN A 145 -15.36 0.18 6.20
CA ASN A 145 -16.36 1.18 6.60
C ASN A 145 -17.16 0.77 7.85
N GLY A 146 -16.55 0.00 8.74
CA GLY A 146 -17.22 -0.51 9.94
C GLY A 146 -18.06 -1.77 9.74
N GLU A 147 -18.10 -2.33 8.53
CA GLU A 147 -18.82 -3.58 8.22
C GLU A 147 -17.87 -4.77 8.16
N GLU A 148 -18.42 -5.96 8.36
CA GLU A 148 -17.67 -7.21 8.22
C GLU A 148 -17.11 -7.35 6.81
N LEU A 149 -15.80 -7.55 6.70
CA LEU A 149 -15.09 -7.57 5.43
C LEU A 149 -15.65 -8.61 4.44
N GLU A 150 -15.90 -9.83 4.92
CA GLU A 150 -16.41 -10.93 4.10
C GLU A 150 -17.87 -10.75 3.67
N SER A 151 -18.61 -9.86 4.32
CA SER A 151 -19.97 -9.52 3.90
C SER A 151 -20.00 -8.53 2.74
N VAL A 152 -18.91 -7.83 2.50
CA VAL A 152 -18.81 -6.76 1.50
C VAL A 152 -17.99 -7.18 0.29
N LEU A 153 -16.90 -7.92 0.49
CA LEU A 153 -15.96 -8.31 -0.57
C LEU A 153 -15.83 -9.82 -0.68
N ASP A 154 -15.71 -10.29 -1.93
CA ASP A 154 -15.40 -11.67 -2.28
C ASP A 154 -14.05 -11.74 -3.00
N GLY A 155 -13.35 -12.87 -2.86
CA GLY A 155 -12.03 -13.07 -3.49
C GLY A 155 -10.86 -12.61 -2.63
N LEU A 156 -11.06 -12.46 -1.33
CA LEU A 156 -10.01 -12.10 -0.39
C LEU A 156 -9.00 -13.25 -0.24
N ILE A 157 -7.71 -12.88 -0.15
CA ILE A 157 -6.60 -13.83 0.03
C ILE A 157 -5.91 -13.47 1.34
N PHE A 158 -5.82 -14.46 2.23
CA PHE A 158 -5.08 -14.32 3.48
C PHE A 158 -3.95 -15.34 3.49
N ALA A 159 -2.71 -14.85 3.47
CA ALA A 159 -1.55 -15.69 3.67
C ALA A 159 -1.17 -15.69 5.16
N GLY A 160 -1.11 -16.87 5.73
CA GLY A 160 -0.68 -17.06 7.12
C GLY A 160 0.83 -16.96 7.30
#